data_24819cd22121ff0f47413d036fe6c802
#
_entry.id   24819cd22121ff0f47413d036fe6c802
#
_cell.length_a   1.000
_cell.length_b   1.000
_cell.length_c   1.000
_cell.angle_alpha   90.00
_cell.angle_beta   90.00
_cell.angle_gamma   90.00
#
_symmetry.space_group_name_H-M   'P 1'
#
loop_
_entity.id
_entity.type
_entity.pdbx_description
1 polymer ?
#
loop_
_entity_poly.entity_id
_entity_poly.type
_entity_poly.pdbx_seq_one_letter_code
_entity_poly.pdbx_strand_id
1 'polypeptide(L)'
;MHGSFTMDDIHAIAKSLFPYLLKLQLGCGAEPTIYPNLKDIVILGKQYGVKYISMTTNGNLLSESKLRELVQSGLDEITVSLHGMTQSTYEYIMQGASFDKFKGLIESIKVVKKDFPKFKVRINYTVNEDNIDDLKYFDKLIGTTADILQIRPIQKIGDSVYNNFCMKGVIDKYEECLLNVVNYCHKNGITCLYPSLDNIKALTDGYDGNQTDNTNQLVNLIPHFYLSPHTGWKEKIDPYKDNFYDYSRKTKRTKQMLKYIFSTKNNSKPDVTKSLNYNIK
;
A
#
# COMPACT_ATOMS: atom_id res chain seq x y z
N MET A 1 9.25 23.42 -9.75
CA MET A 1 10.05 22.36 -9.06
C MET A 1 9.10 21.55 -8.20
N HIS A 2 8.96 20.29 -8.48
CA HIS A 2 8.22 19.42 -7.59
C HIS A 2 9.08 19.24 -6.33
N GLY A 3 8.56 19.66 -5.18
CA GLY A 3 9.29 19.62 -3.92
C GLY A 3 9.59 18.16 -3.54
N SER A 4 10.79 17.92 -3.04
CA SER A 4 11.16 16.69 -2.34
C SER A 4 11.63 17.08 -0.94
N PHE A 5 11.53 16.15 0.01
CA PHE A 5 12.14 16.36 1.32
C PHE A 5 13.66 16.50 1.17
N THR A 6 14.24 17.46 1.88
CA THR A 6 15.69 17.52 2.05
C THR A 6 16.15 16.44 3.03
N MET A 7 17.42 16.09 3.05
CA MET A 7 17.94 15.18 4.07
C MET A 7 17.80 15.75 5.48
N ASP A 8 17.85 17.06 5.65
CA ASP A 8 17.60 17.71 6.96
C ASP A 8 16.15 17.52 7.41
N ASP A 9 15.18 17.63 6.48
CA ASP A 9 13.78 17.29 6.78
C ASP A 9 13.64 15.82 7.19
N ILE A 10 14.28 14.91 6.46
CA ILE A 10 14.28 13.48 6.76
C ILE A 10 14.89 13.19 8.13
N HIS A 11 16.02 13.81 8.46
CA HIS A 11 16.64 13.66 9.79
C HIS A 11 15.75 14.21 10.92
N ALA A 12 15.12 15.37 10.71
CA ALA A 12 14.17 15.92 11.67
C ALA A 12 12.97 15.00 11.88
N ILE A 13 12.36 14.49 10.79
CA ILE A 13 11.25 13.52 10.82
C ILE A 13 11.69 12.23 11.55
N ALA A 14 12.86 11.70 11.21
CA ALA A 14 13.38 10.48 11.80
C ALA A 14 13.56 10.61 13.31
N LYS A 15 14.22 11.68 13.76
CA LYS A 15 14.42 11.97 15.18
C LYS A 15 13.11 12.14 15.94
N SER A 16 12.15 12.84 15.33
CA SER A 16 10.88 13.20 15.96
C SER A 16 9.89 12.04 16.03
N LEU A 17 9.79 11.21 14.99
CA LEU A 17 8.71 10.24 14.82
C LEU A 17 9.16 8.78 14.81
N PHE A 18 10.28 8.44 14.19
CA PHE A 18 10.66 7.05 13.93
C PHE A 18 10.76 6.19 15.20
N PRO A 19 11.23 6.67 16.36
CA PRO A 19 11.26 5.86 17.59
C PRO A 19 9.89 5.34 18.04
N TYR A 20 8.81 5.95 17.54
CA TYR A 20 7.44 5.63 17.94
C TYR A 20 6.65 4.90 16.84
N LEU A 21 7.29 4.63 15.68
CA LEU A 21 6.61 3.98 14.56
C LEU A 21 6.62 2.45 14.71
N LEU A 22 5.46 1.86 14.51
CA LEU A 22 5.34 0.42 14.26
C LEU A 22 5.70 0.08 12.82
N LYS A 23 5.29 0.94 11.88
CA LYS A 23 5.55 0.77 10.45
C LYS A 23 5.89 2.11 9.80
N LEU A 24 6.92 2.08 8.95
CA LEU A 24 7.26 3.15 8.02
C LEU A 24 6.89 2.70 6.60
N GLN A 25 6.03 3.46 5.93
CA GLN A 25 5.68 3.23 4.53
C GLN A 25 6.34 4.30 3.67
N LEU A 26 7.16 3.87 2.72
CA LEU A 26 7.81 4.72 1.73
C LEU A 26 7.04 4.67 0.41
N GLY A 27 6.71 5.84 -0.13
CA GLY A 27 5.87 5.97 -1.33
C GLY A 27 4.39 5.70 -1.05
N CYS A 28 3.54 6.64 -1.41
CA CYS A 28 2.09 6.51 -1.36
C CYS A 28 1.43 7.32 -2.48
N GLY A 29 1.95 8.51 -2.80
CA GLY A 29 1.45 9.37 -3.88
C GLY A 29 2.53 9.74 -4.90
N ALA A 30 3.77 9.26 -4.71
CA ALA A 30 4.89 9.46 -5.62
C ALA A 30 5.75 8.19 -5.68
N GLU A 31 6.49 8.03 -6.76
CA GLU A 31 7.41 6.90 -6.93
C GLU A 31 8.67 7.10 -6.05
N PRO A 32 8.89 6.28 -5.01
CA PRO A 32 10.00 6.48 -4.07
C PRO A 32 11.37 6.21 -4.70
N THR A 33 11.44 5.40 -5.75
CA THR A 33 12.71 5.00 -6.38
C THR A 33 13.42 6.13 -7.13
N ILE A 34 12.72 7.27 -7.35
CA ILE A 34 13.34 8.49 -7.89
C ILE A 34 14.11 9.28 -6.82
N TYR A 35 13.87 9.00 -5.52
CA TYR A 35 14.56 9.72 -4.46
C TYR A 35 15.99 9.19 -4.29
N PRO A 36 17.02 10.03 -4.45
CA PRO A 36 18.41 9.55 -4.52
C PRO A 36 18.86 8.90 -3.21
N ASN A 37 18.41 9.40 -2.07
CA ASN A 37 18.83 8.94 -0.74
C ASN A 37 17.81 7.97 -0.11
N LEU A 38 17.07 7.22 -0.94
CA LEU A 38 16.04 6.28 -0.47
C LEU A 38 16.60 5.23 0.51
N LYS A 39 17.81 4.72 0.23
CA LYS A 39 18.52 3.78 1.10
C LYS A 39 18.78 4.37 2.50
N ASP A 40 19.19 5.63 2.55
CA ASP A 40 19.51 6.28 3.82
C ASP A 40 18.27 6.41 4.71
N ILE A 41 17.09 6.61 4.11
CA ILE A 41 15.81 6.59 4.86
C ILE A 41 15.57 5.21 5.49
N VAL A 42 15.82 4.14 4.74
CA VAL A 42 15.66 2.76 5.26
C VAL A 42 16.64 2.52 6.43
N ILE A 43 17.91 2.91 6.27
CA ILE A 43 18.93 2.81 7.32
C ILE A 43 18.50 3.60 8.56
N LEU A 44 18.12 4.86 8.40
CA LEU A 44 17.63 5.69 9.50
C LEU A 44 16.43 5.05 10.20
N GLY A 45 15.49 4.49 9.44
CA GLY A 45 14.35 3.77 10.00
C GLY A 45 14.80 2.66 10.95
N LYS A 46 15.74 1.83 10.54
CA LYS A 46 16.28 0.75 11.39
C LYS A 46 17.09 1.26 12.57
N GLN A 47 17.89 2.29 12.38
CA GLN A 47 18.66 2.93 13.46
C GLN A 47 17.77 3.49 14.56
N TYR A 48 16.63 4.08 14.20
CA TYR A 48 15.62 4.57 15.14
C TYR A 48 14.64 3.50 15.65
N GLY A 49 14.84 2.23 15.30
CA GLY A 49 14.08 1.10 15.84
C GLY A 49 12.74 0.84 15.19
N VAL A 50 12.47 1.38 14.01
CA VAL A 50 11.25 1.07 13.25
C VAL A 50 11.17 -0.42 12.96
N LYS A 51 10.10 -1.07 13.43
CA LYS A 51 9.96 -2.54 13.38
C LYS A 51 9.73 -3.06 11.97
N TYR A 52 9.00 -2.32 11.15
CA TYR A 52 8.61 -2.75 9.81
C TYR A 52 8.70 -1.59 8.82
N ILE A 53 9.51 -1.75 7.77
CA ILE A 53 9.69 -0.76 6.72
C ILE A 53 9.20 -1.36 5.40
N SER A 54 8.24 -0.69 4.77
CA SER A 54 7.70 -1.11 3.48
C SER A 54 7.80 0.02 2.45
N MET A 55 7.85 -0.37 1.18
CA MET A 55 7.91 0.56 0.07
C MET A 55 6.86 0.20 -0.98
N THR A 56 6.13 1.20 -1.50
CA THR A 56 5.25 1.03 -2.66
C THR A 56 5.89 1.64 -3.89
N THR A 57 5.94 0.91 -4.99
CA THR A 57 6.60 1.31 -6.23
C THR A 57 5.85 0.76 -7.46
N ASN A 58 5.96 1.45 -8.59
CA ASN A 58 5.58 0.90 -9.88
C ASN A 58 6.65 -0.07 -10.46
N GLY A 59 7.83 -0.10 -9.86
CA GLY A 59 8.90 -1.04 -10.16
C GLY A 59 9.73 -0.74 -11.39
N ASN A 60 9.37 0.26 -12.21
CA ASN A 60 10.03 0.50 -13.50
C ASN A 60 11.46 1.04 -13.41
N LEU A 61 11.86 1.55 -12.25
CA LEU A 61 13.19 2.10 -11.99
C LEU A 61 14.02 1.25 -11.02
N LEU A 62 13.53 0.07 -10.65
CA LEU A 62 14.13 -0.76 -9.63
C LEU A 62 14.91 -1.92 -10.25
N SER A 63 16.23 -1.82 -10.26
CA SER A 63 17.13 -2.92 -10.64
C SER A 63 17.29 -3.94 -9.50
N GLU A 64 17.77 -5.15 -9.83
CA GLU A 64 18.11 -6.17 -8.82
C GLU A 64 19.09 -5.64 -7.78
N SER A 65 20.16 -4.98 -8.23
CA SER A 65 21.18 -4.43 -7.32
C SER A 65 20.59 -3.42 -6.35
N LYS A 66 19.75 -2.50 -6.84
CA LYS A 66 19.07 -1.51 -6.00
C LYS A 66 18.08 -2.14 -5.03
N LEU A 67 17.31 -3.14 -5.48
CA LEU A 67 16.41 -3.90 -4.60
C LEU A 67 17.20 -4.63 -3.51
N ARG A 68 18.25 -5.33 -3.88
CA ARG A 68 19.13 -6.05 -2.94
C ARG A 68 19.73 -5.11 -1.90
N GLU A 69 20.20 -3.95 -2.31
CA GLU A 69 20.75 -2.93 -1.43
C GLU A 69 19.71 -2.42 -0.42
N LEU A 70 18.49 -2.16 -0.85
CA LEU A 70 17.39 -1.74 0.04
C LEU A 70 17.03 -2.83 1.05
N VAL A 71 16.95 -4.10 0.61
CA VAL A 71 16.65 -5.23 1.50
C VAL A 71 17.78 -5.44 2.51
N GLN A 72 19.04 -5.38 2.09
CA GLN A 72 20.21 -5.43 2.98
C GLN A 72 20.20 -4.30 4.01
N SER A 73 19.69 -3.12 3.63
CA SER A 73 19.58 -1.97 4.53
C SER A 73 18.41 -2.07 5.50
N GLY A 74 17.53 -3.07 5.34
CA GLY A 74 16.44 -3.34 6.26
C GLY A 74 15.03 -3.09 5.71
N LEU A 75 14.85 -3.02 4.39
CA LEU A 75 13.51 -3.02 3.80
C LEU A 75 12.85 -4.38 4.03
N ASP A 76 11.71 -4.41 4.71
CA ASP A 76 11.01 -5.65 5.07
C ASP A 76 9.98 -6.09 4.01
N GLU A 77 9.35 -5.14 3.31
CA GLU A 77 8.31 -5.42 2.30
C GLU A 77 8.41 -4.47 1.11
N ILE A 78 8.28 -5.04 -0.09
CA ILE A 78 7.96 -4.26 -1.29
C ILE A 78 6.51 -4.50 -1.69
N THR A 79 5.79 -3.42 -1.97
CA THR A 79 4.48 -3.44 -2.61
C THR A 79 4.64 -2.98 -4.05
N VAL A 80 4.41 -3.87 -5.01
CA VAL A 80 4.48 -3.56 -6.43
C VAL A 80 3.08 -3.25 -6.94
N SER A 81 2.90 -2.06 -7.50
CA SER A 81 1.64 -1.66 -8.14
C SER A 81 1.53 -2.33 -9.50
N LEU A 82 0.40 -2.98 -9.75
CA LEU A 82 0.13 -3.73 -10.98
C LEU A 82 -1.30 -3.48 -11.43
N HIS A 83 -1.48 -3.15 -12.70
CA HIS A 83 -2.79 -2.84 -13.26
C HIS A 83 -3.08 -3.58 -14.57
N GLY A 84 -2.28 -4.60 -14.90
CA GLY A 84 -2.44 -5.48 -16.05
C GLY A 84 -1.39 -6.60 -16.01
N MET A 85 -1.69 -7.77 -16.55
CA MET A 85 -0.79 -8.93 -16.61
C MET A 85 -0.49 -9.36 -18.04
N THR A 86 -0.93 -8.57 -19.00
CA THR A 86 -0.48 -8.62 -20.42
C THR A 86 0.19 -7.31 -20.76
N GLN A 87 1.04 -7.30 -21.78
CA GLN A 87 1.71 -6.08 -22.22
C GLN A 87 0.70 -5.00 -22.61
N SER A 88 -0.33 -5.38 -23.38
CA SER A 88 -1.35 -4.45 -23.86
C SER A 88 -2.11 -3.78 -22.72
N THR A 89 -2.57 -4.56 -21.75
CA THR A 89 -3.35 -4.03 -20.62
C THR A 89 -2.46 -3.23 -19.66
N TYR A 90 -1.26 -3.74 -19.36
CA TYR A 90 -0.33 -3.09 -18.45
C TYR A 90 0.08 -1.70 -18.94
N GLU A 91 0.57 -1.62 -20.21
CA GLU A 91 1.07 -0.36 -20.78
C GLU A 91 -0.06 0.63 -21.12
N TYR A 92 -1.28 0.12 -21.39
CA TYR A 92 -2.46 0.95 -21.59
C TYR A 92 -2.88 1.67 -20.29
N ILE A 93 -2.95 0.94 -19.17
CA ILE A 93 -3.42 1.52 -17.89
C ILE A 93 -2.28 2.26 -17.19
N MET A 94 -1.07 1.72 -17.21
CA MET A 94 0.11 2.32 -16.58
C MET A 94 0.94 3.08 -17.62
N GLN A 95 0.41 4.18 -18.11
CA GLN A 95 1.05 4.97 -19.15
C GLN A 95 2.49 5.36 -18.81
N GLY A 96 3.39 5.14 -19.77
CA GLY A 96 4.83 5.35 -19.60
C GLY A 96 5.57 4.24 -18.84
N ALA A 97 4.87 3.21 -18.35
CA ALA A 97 5.48 2.01 -17.82
C ALA A 97 5.84 1.01 -18.94
N SER A 98 6.76 0.09 -18.64
CA SER A 98 7.17 -0.99 -19.54
C SER A 98 6.89 -2.34 -18.91
N PHE A 99 6.14 -3.19 -19.61
CA PHE A 99 5.83 -4.54 -19.14
C PHE A 99 7.07 -5.44 -19.06
N ASP A 100 8.04 -5.25 -19.95
CA ASP A 100 9.31 -5.99 -19.90
C ASP A 100 10.13 -5.62 -18.66
N LYS A 101 10.15 -4.34 -18.27
CA LYS A 101 10.79 -3.92 -17.01
C LYS A 101 10.09 -4.52 -15.80
N PHE A 102 8.76 -4.59 -15.83
CA PHE A 102 7.99 -5.25 -14.77
C PHE A 102 8.35 -6.75 -14.68
N LYS A 103 8.40 -7.48 -15.80
CA LYS A 103 8.83 -8.88 -15.81
C LYS A 103 10.25 -9.04 -15.26
N GLY A 104 11.17 -8.17 -15.66
CA GLY A 104 12.54 -8.15 -15.15
C GLY A 104 12.59 -7.90 -13.64
N LEU A 105 11.71 -7.04 -13.09
CA LEU A 105 11.58 -6.84 -11.66
C LEU A 105 11.11 -8.13 -10.94
N ILE A 106 10.12 -8.85 -11.48
CA ILE A 106 9.65 -10.10 -10.87
C ILE A 106 10.78 -11.12 -10.79
N GLU A 107 11.59 -11.25 -11.85
CA GLU A 107 12.77 -12.13 -11.82
C GLU A 107 13.82 -11.66 -10.79
N SER A 108 14.09 -10.36 -10.72
CA SER A 108 14.97 -9.77 -9.70
C SER A 108 14.48 -10.05 -8.28
N ILE A 109 13.18 -9.96 -8.05
CA ILE A 109 12.56 -10.27 -6.76
C ILE A 109 12.77 -11.75 -6.41
N LYS A 110 12.59 -12.68 -7.35
CA LYS A 110 12.84 -14.11 -7.15
C LYS A 110 14.26 -14.39 -6.69
N VAL A 111 15.23 -13.73 -7.33
CA VAL A 111 16.66 -13.86 -6.97
C VAL A 111 16.89 -13.32 -5.55
N VAL A 112 16.43 -12.10 -5.27
CA VAL A 112 16.64 -11.47 -3.95
C VAL A 112 15.96 -12.25 -2.83
N LYS A 113 14.75 -12.79 -3.04
CA LYS A 113 14.06 -13.60 -2.02
C LYS A 113 14.80 -14.89 -1.63
N LYS A 114 15.58 -15.49 -2.54
CA LYS A 114 16.39 -16.67 -2.20
C LYS A 114 17.42 -16.36 -1.11
N ASP A 115 18.02 -15.17 -1.18
CA ASP A 115 19.03 -14.72 -0.22
C ASP A 115 18.41 -14.11 1.04
N PHE A 116 17.20 -13.56 0.91
CA PHE A 116 16.46 -12.85 1.97
C PHE A 116 15.05 -13.45 2.16
N PRO A 117 14.90 -14.66 2.72
CA PRO A 117 13.61 -15.36 2.78
C PRO A 117 12.55 -14.67 3.68
N LYS A 118 12.97 -13.75 4.55
CA LYS A 118 12.05 -12.94 5.38
C LYS A 118 11.51 -11.71 4.64
N PHE A 119 12.13 -11.32 3.52
CA PHE A 119 11.65 -10.21 2.70
C PHE A 119 10.30 -10.52 2.09
N LYS A 120 9.33 -9.63 2.26
CA LYS A 120 7.95 -9.81 1.82
C LYS A 120 7.66 -9.08 0.52
N VAL A 121 6.86 -9.71 -0.31
CA VAL A 121 6.44 -9.17 -1.61
C VAL A 121 4.92 -9.10 -1.66
N ARG A 122 4.41 -7.90 -1.80
CA ARG A 122 2.99 -7.64 -2.02
C ARG A 122 2.78 -7.17 -3.45
N ILE A 123 1.80 -7.75 -4.11
CA ILE A 123 1.27 -7.25 -5.38
C ILE A 123 -0.03 -6.51 -5.07
N ASN A 124 -0.09 -5.25 -5.47
CA ASN A 124 -1.29 -4.43 -5.35
C ASN A 124 -1.92 -4.29 -6.74
N TYR A 125 -2.97 -5.07 -6.99
CA TYR A 125 -3.67 -5.12 -8.27
C TYR A 125 -4.93 -4.26 -8.21
N THR A 126 -4.97 -3.20 -9.04
CA THR A 126 -6.18 -2.39 -9.17
C THR A 126 -7.02 -2.94 -10.31
N VAL A 127 -8.20 -3.49 -9.97
CA VAL A 127 -9.07 -4.18 -10.91
C VAL A 127 -10.19 -3.29 -11.44
N ASN A 128 -10.47 -3.41 -12.73
CA ASN A 128 -11.64 -2.87 -13.43
C ASN A 128 -12.03 -3.81 -14.58
N GLU A 129 -13.00 -3.42 -15.42
CA GLU A 129 -13.46 -4.30 -16.51
C GLU A 129 -12.43 -4.51 -17.62
N ASP A 130 -11.44 -3.60 -17.81
CA ASP A 130 -10.41 -3.74 -18.84
C ASP A 130 -9.33 -4.78 -18.47
N ASN A 131 -9.20 -5.12 -17.17
CA ASN A 131 -8.11 -5.95 -16.70
C ASN A 131 -8.52 -7.15 -15.83
N ILE A 132 -9.81 -7.36 -15.58
CA ILE A 132 -10.29 -8.49 -14.78
C ILE A 132 -9.85 -9.83 -15.37
N ASP A 133 -9.88 -9.97 -16.70
CA ASP A 133 -9.48 -11.19 -17.41
C ASP A 133 -8.00 -11.50 -17.27
N ASP A 134 -7.18 -10.52 -16.98
CA ASP A 134 -5.73 -10.69 -16.82
C ASP A 134 -5.37 -11.48 -15.54
N LEU A 135 -6.27 -11.53 -14.55
CA LEU A 135 -6.05 -12.29 -13.31
C LEU A 135 -5.73 -13.77 -13.56
N LYS A 136 -6.18 -14.34 -14.68
CA LYS A 136 -5.83 -15.71 -15.10
C LYS A 136 -4.35 -15.94 -15.37
N TYR A 137 -3.57 -14.88 -15.53
CA TYR A 137 -2.12 -14.96 -15.78
C TYR A 137 -1.29 -14.81 -14.50
N PHE A 138 -1.95 -14.61 -13.34
CA PHE A 138 -1.26 -14.38 -12.06
C PHE A 138 -0.30 -15.51 -11.70
N ASP A 139 -0.73 -16.76 -11.85
CA ASP A 139 0.05 -17.96 -11.54
C ASP A 139 1.36 -18.04 -12.33
N LYS A 140 1.30 -17.73 -13.63
CA LYS A 140 2.43 -17.81 -14.55
C LYS A 140 3.39 -16.63 -14.42
N LEU A 141 2.85 -15.43 -14.23
CA LEU A 141 3.65 -14.20 -14.21
C LEU A 141 4.30 -13.96 -12.86
N ILE A 142 3.58 -14.19 -11.78
CA ILE A 142 3.97 -13.85 -10.42
C ILE A 142 4.05 -15.09 -9.54
N GLY A 143 2.96 -15.85 -9.48
CA GLY A 143 2.85 -17.09 -8.71
C GLY A 143 3.28 -16.91 -7.26
N THR A 144 4.04 -17.88 -6.76
CA THR A 144 4.55 -17.92 -5.38
C THR A 144 5.68 -16.92 -5.09
N THR A 145 6.03 -16.05 -6.05
CA THR A 145 6.93 -14.92 -5.78
C THR A 145 6.27 -13.93 -4.83
N ALA A 146 4.94 -13.74 -4.94
CA ALA A 146 4.18 -12.93 -4.02
C ALA A 146 3.90 -13.66 -2.69
N ASP A 147 4.05 -12.95 -1.57
CA ASP A 147 3.55 -13.37 -0.26
C ASP A 147 2.12 -12.87 -0.04
N ILE A 148 1.77 -11.73 -0.64
CA ILE A 148 0.48 -11.07 -0.50
C ILE A 148 0.01 -10.60 -1.87
N LEU A 149 -1.22 -10.97 -2.24
CA LEU A 149 -1.96 -10.36 -3.34
C LEU A 149 -3.06 -9.48 -2.75
N GLN A 150 -3.05 -8.21 -3.09
CA GLN A 150 -4.11 -7.28 -2.70
C GLN A 150 -4.84 -6.80 -3.96
N ILE A 151 -6.09 -7.20 -4.12
CA ILE A 151 -6.97 -6.76 -5.22
C ILE A 151 -7.82 -5.60 -4.72
N ARG A 152 -7.75 -4.49 -5.43
CA ARG A 152 -8.52 -3.27 -5.12
C ARG A 152 -9.41 -2.91 -6.30
N PRO A 153 -10.68 -2.55 -6.08
CA PRO A 153 -11.47 -1.93 -7.12
C PRO A 153 -10.86 -0.58 -7.49
N ILE A 154 -10.92 -0.24 -8.76
CA ILE A 154 -10.45 1.06 -9.23
C ILE A 154 -11.29 2.19 -8.63
N GLN A 155 -10.63 3.29 -8.31
CA GLN A 155 -11.28 4.51 -7.83
C GLN A 155 -10.67 5.70 -8.52
N LYS A 156 -11.47 6.72 -8.85
CA LYS A 156 -10.97 7.97 -9.40
C LYS A 156 -10.26 8.75 -8.30
N ILE A 157 -8.95 8.94 -8.47
CA ILE A 157 -8.13 9.75 -7.56
C ILE A 157 -7.42 10.80 -8.39
N GLY A 158 -7.76 12.07 -8.16
CA GLY A 158 -7.16 13.21 -8.89
C GLY A 158 -7.53 13.25 -10.37
N ASP A 159 -6.65 13.89 -11.17
CA ASP A 159 -6.84 14.12 -12.61
C ASP A 159 -6.13 13.03 -13.44
N SER A 160 -6.63 11.79 -13.35
CA SER A 160 -6.12 10.71 -14.19
C SER A 160 -6.62 10.86 -15.63
N VAL A 161 -5.74 10.61 -16.60
CA VAL A 161 -6.10 10.50 -18.04
C VAL A 161 -6.81 9.19 -18.37
N TYR A 162 -6.68 8.19 -17.50
CA TYR A 162 -7.43 6.95 -17.58
C TYR A 162 -8.86 7.18 -17.08
N ASN A 163 -9.84 6.84 -17.89
CA ASN A 163 -11.26 7.23 -17.66
C ASN A 163 -12.21 6.04 -17.43
N ASN A 164 -11.75 4.80 -17.64
CA ASN A 164 -12.61 3.65 -17.44
C ASN A 164 -12.60 3.17 -15.98
N PHE A 165 -13.59 3.62 -15.22
CA PHE A 165 -13.80 3.22 -13.83
C PHE A 165 -14.97 2.22 -13.68
N CYS A 166 -15.42 1.64 -14.79
CA CYS A 166 -16.54 0.72 -14.77
C CYS A 166 -16.18 -0.59 -14.04
N MET A 167 -17.13 -1.05 -13.23
CA MET A 167 -17.00 -2.28 -12.44
C MET A 167 -17.99 -3.37 -12.87
N LYS A 168 -18.83 -3.13 -13.89
CA LYS A 168 -19.84 -4.09 -14.34
C LYS A 168 -19.20 -5.40 -14.78
N GLY A 169 -18.18 -5.32 -15.66
CA GLY A 169 -17.46 -6.51 -16.11
C GLY A 169 -16.75 -7.24 -14.97
N VAL A 170 -16.35 -6.55 -13.90
CA VAL A 170 -15.79 -7.19 -12.72
C VAL A 170 -16.85 -7.96 -11.94
N ILE A 171 -18.08 -7.43 -11.83
CA ILE A 171 -19.21 -8.11 -11.20
C ILE A 171 -19.55 -9.38 -11.97
N ASP A 172 -19.67 -9.28 -13.30
CA ASP A 172 -20.05 -10.38 -14.17
C ASP A 172 -19.01 -11.53 -14.15
N LYS A 173 -17.74 -11.21 -13.99
CA LYS A 173 -16.61 -12.16 -13.98
C LYS A 173 -16.04 -12.43 -12.59
N TYR A 174 -16.75 -12.01 -11.53
CA TYR A 174 -16.24 -12.12 -10.17
C TYR A 174 -15.86 -13.54 -9.78
N GLU A 175 -16.73 -14.50 -10.03
CA GLU A 175 -16.49 -15.90 -9.70
C GLU A 175 -15.43 -16.53 -10.59
N GLU A 176 -15.53 -16.34 -11.89
CA GLU A 176 -14.66 -16.95 -12.87
C GLU A 176 -13.21 -16.43 -12.80
N CYS A 177 -13.01 -15.12 -12.64
CA CYS A 177 -11.67 -14.53 -12.66
C CYS A 177 -11.14 -14.25 -11.26
N LEU A 178 -11.90 -13.51 -10.43
CA LEU A 178 -11.40 -13.04 -9.14
C LEU A 178 -11.32 -14.19 -8.13
N LEU A 179 -12.41 -14.99 -7.96
CA LEU A 179 -12.37 -16.08 -6.99
C LEU A 179 -11.42 -17.21 -7.41
N ASN A 180 -11.16 -17.42 -8.70
CA ASN A 180 -10.17 -18.40 -9.14
C ASN A 180 -8.76 -18.01 -8.70
N VAL A 181 -8.37 -16.73 -8.82
CA VAL A 181 -7.05 -16.30 -8.31
C VAL A 181 -6.98 -16.32 -6.78
N VAL A 182 -8.08 -16.02 -6.08
CA VAL A 182 -8.17 -16.16 -4.62
C VAL A 182 -7.94 -17.62 -4.21
N ASN A 183 -8.59 -18.57 -4.87
CA ASN A 183 -8.41 -19.99 -4.61
C ASN A 183 -6.99 -20.46 -4.91
N TYR A 184 -6.38 -19.96 -6.01
CA TYR A 184 -4.97 -20.21 -6.30
C TYR A 184 -4.07 -19.71 -5.16
N CYS A 185 -4.26 -18.47 -4.71
CA CYS A 185 -3.50 -17.89 -3.61
C CYS A 185 -3.62 -18.74 -2.34
N HIS A 186 -4.83 -19.13 -1.97
CA HIS A 186 -5.09 -19.96 -0.79
C HIS A 186 -4.36 -21.31 -0.86
N LYS A 187 -4.43 -22.00 -2.01
CA LYS A 187 -3.74 -23.29 -2.21
C LYS A 187 -2.23 -23.19 -2.12
N ASN A 188 -1.64 -22.03 -2.43
CA ASN A 188 -0.21 -21.79 -2.48
C ASN A 188 0.33 -21.00 -1.27
N GLY A 189 -0.48 -20.79 -0.23
CA GLY A 189 -0.06 -20.07 0.99
C GLY A 189 0.18 -18.58 0.80
N ILE A 190 -0.41 -17.97 -0.25
CA ILE A 190 -0.35 -16.54 -0.53
C ILE A 190 -1.53 -15.87 0.18
N THR A 191 -1.28 -14.87 1.02
CA THR A 191 -2.35 -14.09 1.63
C THR A 191 -3.08 -13.27 0.56
N CYS A 192 -4.39 -13.46 0.41
CA CYS A 192 -5.18 -12.70 -0.55
C CYS A 192 -6.14 -11.74 0.16
N LEU A 193 -6.02 -10.45 -0.17
CA LEU A 193 -6.92 -9.39 0.27
C LEU A 193 -7.74 -8.97 -0.95
N TYR A 194 -9.05 -9.15 -0.89
CA TYR A 194 -9.90 -8.89 -2.04
C TYR A 194 -11.27 -8.32 -1.63
N PRO A 195 -11.92 -7.49 -2.48
CA PRO A 195 -13.23 -6.93 -2.18
C PRO A 195 -14.31 -8.02 -2.25
N SER A 196 -15.32 -7.95 -1.38
CA SER A 196 -16.52 -8.76 -1.54
C SER A 196 -17.33 -8.30 -2.76
N LEU A 197 -18.18 -9.19 -3.30
CA LEU A 197 -19.07 -8.84 -4.39
C LEU A 197 -20.00 -7.66 -4.02
N ASP A 198 -20.49 -7.64 -2.78
CA ASP A 198 -21.35 -6.55 -2.29
C ASP A 198 -20.59 -5.20 -2.24
N ASN A 199 -19.31 -5.23 -1.84
CA ASN A 199 -18.50 -4.02 -1.86
C ASN A 199 -18.27 -3.49 -3.28
N ILE A 200 -18.13 -4.39 -4.28
CA ILE A 200 -17.99 -3.97 -5.68
C ILE A 200 -19.31 -3.41 -6.21
N LYS A 201 -20.44 -4.06 -5.91
CA LYS A 201 -21.79 -3.58 -6.30
C LYS A 201 -22.09 -2.19 -5.72
N ALA A 202 -21.73 -1.97 -4.45
CA ALA A 202 -21.92 -0.68 -3.81
C ALA A 202 -21.15 0.47 -4.51
N LEU A 203 -20.03 0.17 -5.18
CA LEU A 203 -19.28 1.17 -5.96
C LEU A 203 -19.98 1.52 -7.30
N THR A 204 -20.78 0.61 -7.87
CA THR A 204 -21.52 0.87 -9.11
C THR A 204 -22.78 1.70 -8.89
N ASP A 205 -23.37 1.65 -7.70
CA ASP A 205 -24.62 2.33 -7.35
C ASP A 205 -24.42 3.81 -6.95
N GLY A 206 -23.30 4.42 -7.35
CA GLY A 206 -23.01 5.83 -7.10
C GLY A 206 -22.46 6.10 -5.71
N TYR A 207 -21.80 5.12 -5.11
CA TYR A 207 -21.06 5.30 -3.86
C TYR A 207 -19.99 6.39 -4.06
N ASP A 208 -20.28 7.59 -3.57
CA ASP A 208 -19.28 8.63 -3.42
C ASP A 208 -18.30 8.16 -2.34
N GLY A 209 -17.04 7.86 -2.75
CA GLY A 209 -15.99 7.37 -1.85
C GLY A 209 -15.66 8.29 -0.67
N ASN A 210 -16.34 9.43 -0.58
CA ASN A 210 -16.30 10.37 0.54
C ASN A 210 -17.24 10.01 1.70
N GLN A 211 -18.10 9.00 1.59
CA GLN A 211 -18.75 8.46 2.76
C GLN A 211 -17.74 7.63 3.57
N THR A 212 -16.85 8.32 4.24
CA THR A 212 -16.12 7.77 5.37
C THR A 212 -17.15 7.48 6.45
N ASP A 213 -17.67 6.27 6.39
CA ASP A 213 -18.45 5.77 7.51
C ASP A 213 -17.54 5.85 8.73
N ASN A 214 -17.99 6.59 9.76
CA ASN A 214 -17.27 6.83 11.01
C ASN A 214 -17.02 5.56 11.84
N THR A 215 -17.20 4.39 11.23
CA THR A 215 -17.02 3.07 11.83
C THR A 215 -15.57 2.62 11.95
N ASN A 216 -14.61 3.35 11.38
CA ASN A 216 -13.19 3.02 11.49
C ASN A 216 -12.59 3.43 12.85
N GLN A 217 -13.18 2.93 13.92
CA GLN A 217 -12.74 3.21 15.27
C GLN A 217 -11.32 2.67 15.58
N LEU A 218 -10.90 1.56 14.92
CA LEU A 218 -9.54 1.04 15.03
C LEU A 218 -8.50 1.97 14.40
N VAL A 219 -8.82 2.67 13.32
CA VAL A 219 -7.95 3.67 12.71
C VAL A 219 -7.69 4.84 13.66
N ASN A 220 -8.63 5.13 14.55
CA ASN A 220 -8.46 6.18 15.58
C ASN A 220 -7.51 5.76 16.72
N LEU A 221 -7.27 4.47 16.93
CA LEU A 221 -6.33 3.98 17.95
C LEU A 221 -4.87 4.06 17.48
N ILE A 222 -4.62 3.84 16.19
CA ILE A 222 -3.28 3.88 15.61
C ILE A 222 -3.15 5.19 14.81
N PRO A 223 -2.27 6.13 15.21
CA PRO A 223 -2.07 7.36 14.45
C PRO A 223 -1.39 7.06 13.11
N HIS A 224 -1.95 7.62 12.05
CA HIS A 224 -1.35 7.63 10.75
C HIS A 224 -0.85 9.05 10.44
N PHE A 225 0.45 9.17 10.16
CA PHE A 225 1.05 10.40 9.68
C PHE A 225 1.32 10.24 8.19
N TYR A 226 0.61 11.00 7.38
CA TYR A 226 0.93 11.16 5.98
C TYR A 226 1.73 12.45 5.82
N LEU A 227 2.98 12.31 5.42
CA LEU A 227 3.90 13.42 5.19
C LEU A 227 4.21 13.50 3.70
N SER A 228 3.98 14.66 3.11
CA SER A 228 4.32 14.95 1.72
C SER A 228 4.91 16.36 1.64
N PRO A 229 5.98 16.57 0.88
CA PRO A 229 6.58 17.89 0.73
C PRO A 229 5.65 18.90 0.02
N HIS A 230 4.59 18.41 -0.64
CA HIS A 230 3.60 19.22 -1.35
C HIS A 230 2.41 19.68 -0.52
N THR A 231 2.27 19.17 0.71
CA THR A 231 1.18 19.53 1.61
C THR A 231 1.74 20.23 2.85
N GLY A 232 0.89 20.91 3.60
CA GLY A 232 1.25 21.54 4.87
C GLY A 232 1.68 20.51 5.94
N TRP A 233 2.70 19.71 5.64
CA TRP A 233 3.11 18.57 6.45
C TRP A 233 3.57 18.95 7.87
N LYS A 234 3.95 20.22 8.10
CA LYS A 234 4.29 20.75 9.41
C LYS A 234 3.07 21.21 10.22
N GLU A 235 1.89 21.29 9.64
CA GLU A 235 0.69 21.79 10.32
C GLU A 235 0.22 20.90 11.47
N LYS A 236 0.29 19.59 11.30
CA LYS A 236 -0.12 18.62 12.34
C LYS A 236 0.97 18.36 13.36
N ILE A 237 2.22 18.31 12.91
CA ILE A 237 3.40 18.13 13.71
C ILE A 237 4.58 18.81 13.01
N ASP A 238 5.30 19.68 13.71
CA ASP A 238 6.54 20.26 13.21
C ASP A 238 7.74 19.45 13.74
N PRO A 239 8.33 18.53 12.93
CA PRO A 239 9.39 17.63 13.40
C PRO A 239 10.67 18.34 13.87
N TYR A 240 10.82 19.60 13.53
CA TYR A 240 11.95 20.41 14.04
C TYR A 240 11.77 20.91 15.48
N LYS A 241 10.50 20.91 15.98
CA LYS A 241 10.12 21.44 17.30
C LYS A 241 9.45 20.41 18.18
N ASP A 242 8.68 19.51 17.55
CA ASP A 242 7.78 18.59 18.25
C ASP A 242 8.26 17.14 18.06
N ASN A 243 7.96 16.30 19.03
CA ASN A 243 8.02 14.84 18.91
C ASN A 243 6.64 14.23 19.06
N PHE A 244 6.54 12.90 18.98
CA PHE A 244 5.28 12.20 19.08
C PHE A 244 4.56 12.45 20.43
N TYR A 245 5.27 12.64 21.54
CA TYR A 245 4.66 12.94 22.83
C TYR A 245 4.02 14.32 22.84
N ASP A 246 4.68 15.31 22.24
CA ASP A 246 4.14 16.68 22.13
C ASP A 246 2.86 16.67 21.29
N TYR A 247 2.86 15.94 20.16
CA TYR A 247 1.66 15.71 19.34
C TYR A 247 0.55 15.04 20.17
N SER A 248 0.87 13.94 20.87
CA SER A 248 -0.10 13.19 21.68
C SER A 248 -0.72 14.06 22.77
N ARG A 249 0.07 14.94 23.40
CA ARG A 249 -0.38 15.90 24.41
C ARG A 249 -1.28 16.97 23.80
N LYS A 250 -0.85 17.62 22.72
CA LYS A 250 -1.61 18.65 21.99
C LYS A 250 -2.97 18.13 21.53
N THR A 251 -3.03 16.91 21.03
CA THR A 251 -4.27 16.28 20.52
C THR A 251 -5.09 15.57 21.59
N LYS A 252 -4.64 15.57 22.86
CA LYS A 252 -5.28 14.82 23.99
C LYS A 252 -5.52 13.34 23.65
N ARG A 253 -4.64 12.74 22.86
CA ARG A 253 -4.81 11.40 22.27
C ARG A 253 -5.02 10.31 23.31
N THR A 254 -4.24 10.29 24.38
CA THR A 254 -4.39 9.31 25.48
C THR A 254 -5.80 9.35 26.06
N LYS A 255 -6.35 10.56 26.26
CA LYS A 255 -7.73 10.73 26.75
C LYS A 255 -8.75 10.17 25.76
N GLN A 256 -8.55 10.40 24.48
CA GLN A 256 -9.42 9.86 23.41
C GLN A 256 -9.36 8.33 23.36
N MET A 257 -8.16 7.74 23.45
CA MET A 257 -7.97 6.29 23.50
C MET A 257 -8.65 5.67 24.73
N LEU A 258 -8.46 6.24 25.91
CA LEU A 258 -9.09 5.76 27.14
C LEU A 258 -10.63 5.87 27.04
N LYS A 259 -11.14 7.00 26.56
CA LYS A 259 -12.58 7.17 26.32
C LYS A 259 -13.13 6.09 25.37
N TYR A 260 -12.38 5.72 24.32
CA TYR A 260 -12.76 4.67 23.39
C TYR A 260 -12.73 3.28 24.06
N ILE A 261 -11.65 2.93 24.76
CA ILE A 261 -11.50 1.62 25.43
C ILE A 261 -12.59 1.40 26.49
N PHE A 262 -12.94 2.42 27.23
CA PHE A 262 -13.92 2.36 28.32
C PHE A 262 -15.33 2.80 27.92
N SER A 263 -15.59 3.11 26.66
CA SER A 263 -16.92 3.44 26.17
C SER A 263 -17.83 2.20 26.22
N THR A 264 -18.88 2.26 27.03
CA THR A 264 -19.87 1.17 27.19
C THR A 264 -20.97 1.18 26.12
N LYS A 265 -20.94 2.12 25.16
CA LYS A 265 -21.94 2.20 24.11
C LYS A 265 -21.72 1.11 23.06
N ASN A 266 -22.63 0.14 23.09
CA ASN A 266 -22.87 -0.92 22.07
C ASN A 266 -21.69 -1.21 21.13
N ASN A 267 -20.70 -1.87 21.67
CA ASN A 267 -19.59 -2.40 20.92
C ASN A 267 -20.00 -3.75 20.30
N SER A 268 -20.89 -3.76 19.30
CA SER A 268 -20.74 -4.75 18.26
C SER A 268 -19.30 -4.57 17.76
N LYS A 269 -18.45 -5.57 17.98
CA LYS A 269 -17.06 -5.55 17.48
C LYS A 269 -17.15 -5.08 16.03
N PRO A 270 -16.50 -3.97 15.65
CA PRO A 270 -16.57 -3.51 14.29
C PRO A 270 -16.11 -4.69 13.44
N ASP A 271 -16.92 -5.07 12.47
CA ASP A 271 -16.49 -6.07 11.50
C ASP A 271 -15.31 -5.45 10.74
N VAL A 272 -14.11 -5.85 11.14
CA VAL A 272 -12.85 -5.31 10.58
C VAL A 272 -12.82 -5.55 9.07
N THR A 273 -13.47 -6.61 8.61
CA THR A 273 -13.55 -6.93 7.18
C THR A 273 -14.42 -5.92 6.44
N LYS A 274 -15.51 -5.44 7.04
CA LYS A 274 -16.33 -4.37 6.47
C LYS A 274 -15.62 -3.02 6.46
N SER A 275 -14.89 -2.71 7.54
CA SER A 275 -14.17 -1.43 7.65
C SER A 275 -12.99 -1.32 6.68
N LEU A 276 -12.38 -2.43 6.28
CA LEU A 276 -11.26 -2.46 5.34
C LEU A 276 -11.70 -2.67 3.87
N ASN A 277 -13.00 -2.91 3.62
CA ASN A 277 -13.52 -3.29 2.31
C ASN A 277 -12.81 -4.51 1.67
N TYR A 278 -12.20 -5.38 2.49
CA TYR A 278 -11.48 -6.57 2.04
C TYR A 278 -11.90 -7.81 2.82
N ASN A 279 -12.04 -8.92 2.11
CA ASN A 279 -12.00 -10.24 2.72
C ASN A 279 -10.55 -10.66 2.90
N ILE A 280 -10.23 -11.26 4.04
CA ILE A 280 -8.92 -11.85 4.34
C ILE A 280 -9.13 -13.35 4.39
N LYS A 281 -8.53 -14.06 3.46
CA LYS A 281 -8.44 -15.53 3.46
C LYS A 281 -6.99 -15.95 3.44
#